data_7e68ec4579a97913a6d1f322fd507c1f
#
_entry.id   7e68ec4579a97913a6d1f322fd507c1f
#
_cell.length_a   1.000
_cell.length_b   1.000
_cell.length_c   1.000
_cell.angle_alpha   90.00
_cell.angle_beta   90.00
_cell.angle_gamma   90.00
#
_symmetry.space_group_name_H-M   'P 1'
#
loop_
_entity.id
_entity.type
_entity.pdbx_description
1 polymer ?
#
loop_
_entity_poly.entity_id
_entity_poly.type
_entity_poly.pdbx_seq_one_letter_code
_entity_poly.pdbx_strand_id
1 'polypeptide(L)'
;IYAGDRLRSIPLNYFERLFTIEKINFINLQKGFGTEQIKNFKYKDKLYDFSSEVDNGKNAFEDTIGITQNLDLVISSDTSLPHLSATLGVKTWLLLPYSPDWRWFLELKNSPWYEHVKLYRQEEFNKWDSIFDIVKKDLVNLINE
;
A
#
# COMPACT_ATOMS: atom_id res chain seq x y z
N ILE A 1 -16.95 8.86 -4.30
CA ILE A 1 -15.64 9.05 -3.63
C ILE A 1 -15.93 9.36 -2.17
N TYR A 2 -15.34 8.63 -1.25
CA TYR A 2 -15.47 8.86 0.20
C TYR A 2 -14.91 10.22 0.58
N ALA A 3 -15.63 11.00 1.40
CA ALA A 3 -15.23 12.37 1.73
C ALA A 3 -13.85 12.47 2.41
N GLY A 4 -13.45 11.43 3.17
CA GLY A 4 -12.14 11.31 3.82
C GLY A 4 -11.01 10.82 2.91
N ASP A 5 -11.30 10.53 1.66
CA ASP A 5 -10.33 9.92 0.73
C ASP A 5 -9.11 10.82 0.47
N ARG A 6 -9.31 12.12 0.45
CA ARG A 6 -8.21 13.10 0.30
C ARG A 6 -7.17 13.07 1.42
N LEU A 7 -7.57 12.62 2.62
CA LEU A 7 -6.68 12.60 3.79
C LEU A 7 -5.80 11.34 3.84
N ARG A 8 -6.28 10.24 3.25
CA ARG A 8 -5.61 8.95 3.25
C ARG A 8 -4.97 8.57 1.92
N SER A 9 -5.32 9.28 0.83
CA SER A 9 -4.73 9.03 -0.48
C SER A 9 -3.28 9.49 -0.51
N ILE A 10 -2.41 8.63 -1.02
CA ILE A 10 -0.98 8.87 -1.11
C ILE A 10 -0.63 9.10 -2.57
N PRO A 11 -0.09 10.26 -2.95
CA PRO A 11 0.40 10.48 -4.30
C PRO A 11 1.46 9.46 -4.70
N LEU A 12 1.37 8.92 -5.92
CA LEU A 12 2.22 7.83 -6.41
C LEU A 12 3.72 8.21 -6.42
N ASN A 13 4.06 9.48 -6.59
CA ASN A 13 5.43 9.96 -6.59
C ASN A 13 6.19 9.68 -5.27
N TYR A 14 5.51 9.57 -4.13
CA TYR A 14 6.17 9.18 -2.88
C TYR A 14 6.75 7.76 -2.94
N PHE A 15 6.14 6.87 -3.70
CA PHE A 15 6.60 5.50 -3.89
C PHE A 15 7.89 5.41 -4.72
N GLU A 16 8.27 6.42 -5.49
CA GLU A 16 9.50 6.43 -6.31
C GLU A 16 10.74 6.04 -5.51
N ARG A 17 10.78 6.38 -4.22
CA ARG A 17 11.89 6.03 -3.33
C ARG A 17 12.10 4.53 -3.19
N LEU A 18 10.99 3.77 -3.23
CA LEU A 18 11.04 2.31 -3.10
C LEU A 18 11.55 1.68 -4.39
N PHE A 19 11.24 2.25 -5.55
CA PHE A 19 11.68 1.77 -6.85
C PHE A 19 13.19 1.93 -7.10
N THR A 20 13.91 2.60 -6.22
CA THR A 20 15.37 2.65 -6.24
C THR A 20 16.03 1.41 -5.62
N ILE A 21 15.23 0.55 -4.96
CA ILE A 21 15.72 -0.70 -4.38
C ILE A 21 15.71 -1.75 -5.47
N GLU A 22 16.81 -2.48 -5.60
CA GLU A 22 16.95 -3.57 -6.57
C GLU A 22 16.31 -4.87 -6.05
N LYS A 23 16.06 -5.81 -6.95
CA LYS A 23 15.53 -7.16 -6.66
C LYS A 23 14.09 -7.18 -6.14
N ILE A 24 13.30 -6.12 -6.38
CA ILE A 24 11.89 -6.07 -6.04
C ILE A 24 11.06 -5.98 -7.33
N ASN A 25 10.02 -6.78 -7.40
CA ASN A 25 8.98 -6.66 -8.41
C ASN A 25 7.80 -5.89 -7.79
N PHE A 26 7.44 -4.76 -8.38
CA PHE A 26 6.32 -3.96 -7.93
C PHE A 26 5.08 -4.25 -8.76
N ILE A 27 3.98 -4.55 -8.09
CA ILE A 27 2.69 -4.85 -8.70
C ILE A 27 1.67 -3.81 -8.24
N ASN A 28 0.99 -3.16 -9.19
CA ASN A 28 -0.10 -2.25 -8.90
C ASN A 28 -1.39 -3.02 -8.63
N LEU A 29 -1.97 -2.81 -7.46
CA LEU A 29 -3.30 -3.31 -7.07
C LEU A 29 -4.35 -2.19 -6.99
N GLN A 30 -3.96 -0.93 -7.30
CA GLN A 30 -4.92 0.18 -7.38
C GLN A 30 -5.78 0.01 -8.62
N LYS A 31 -7.12 0.15 -8.44
CA LYS A 31 -8.09 0.14 -9.53
C LYS A 31 -8.91 1.43 -9.53
N GLY A 32 -9.23 1.92 -10.72
CA GLY A 32 -10.06 3.11 -10.88
C GLY A 32 -9.33 4.41 -10.59
N PHE A 33 -9.92 5.26 -9.75
CA PHE A 33 -9.36 6.58 -9.43
C PHE A 33 -7.94 6.50 -8.87
N GLY A 34 -7.04 7.32 -9.39
CA GLY A 34 -5.63 7.36 -9.00
C GLY A 34 -4.69 6.61 -9.96
N THR A 35 -5.20 5.67 -10.77
CA THR A 35 -4.38 4.92 -11.75
C THR A 35 -3.85 5.80 -12.88
N GLU A 36 -4.47 6.94 -13.14
CA GLU A 36 -4.00 7.92 -14.12
C GLU A 36 -2.59 8.45 -13.81
N GLN A 37 -2.15 8.42 -12.55
CA GLN A 37 -0.81 8.83 -12.14
C GLN A 37 0.29 7.94 -12.73
N ILE A 38 -0.03 6.68 -13.05
CA ILE A 38 0.94 5.72 -13.62
C ILE A 38 1.49 6.21 -14.95
N LYS A 39 0.69 6.92 -15.76
CA LYS A 39 1.12 7.46 -17.07
C LYS A 39 2.36 8.34 -16.98
N ASN A 40 2.47 9.12 -15.91
CA ASN A 40 3.56 10.06 -15.67
C ASN A 40 4.53 9.59 -14.59
N PHE A 41 4.38 8.36 -14.11
CA PHE A 41 5.24 7.82 -13.08
C PHE A 41 6.63 7.53 -13.62
N LYS A 42 7.66 7.97 -12.92
CA LYS A 42 9.06 7.86 -13.34
C LYS A 42 9.52 6.42 -13.60
N TYR A 43 9.00 5.49 -12.83
CA TYR A 43 9.36 4.07 -12.88
C TYR A 43 8.24 3.19 -13.43
N LYS A 44 7.37 3.73 -14.30
CA LYS A 44 6.26 2.98 -14.89
C LYS A 44 6.68 1.66 -15.56
N ASP A 45 7.87 1.64 -16.17
CA ASP A 45 8.40 0.45 -16.85
C ASP A 45 8.89 -0.65 -15.88
N LYS A 46 8.98 -0.33 -14.59
CA LYS A 46 9.28 -1.27 -13.50
C LYS A 46 8.04 -1.66 -12.69
N LEU A 47 6.87 -1.14 -13.04
CA LEU A 47 5.61 -1.40 -12.36
C LEU A 47 4.75 -2.33 -13.19
N TYR A 48 4.46 -3.52 -12.67
CA TYR A 48 3.48 -4.42 -13.28
C TYR A 48 2.08 -3.90 -12.98
N ASP A 49 1.41 -3.36 -13.99
CA ASP A 49 0.09 -2.75 -13.86
C ASP A 49 -0.99 -3.62 -14.52
N PHE A 50 -1.79 -4.25 -13.69
CA PHE A 50 -2.93 -5.08 -14.11
C PHE A 50 -4.28 -4.37 -13.88
N SER A 51 -4.30 -3.07 -13.60
CA SER A 51 -5.51 -2.33 -13.21
C SER A 51 -6.67 -2.41 -14.20
N SER A 52 -6.36 -2.62 -15.49
CA SER A 52 -7.35 -2.80 -16.55
C SER A 52 -7.84 -4.24 -16.70
N GLU A 53 -7.16 -5.21 -16.11
CA GLU A 53 -7.40 -6.65 -16.33
C GLU A 53 -8.08 -7.31 -15.13
N VAL A 54 -7.73 -6.90 -13.91
CA VAL A 54 -8.20 -7.52 -12.67
C VAL A 54 -9.64 -7.12 -12.33
N ASP A 55 -10.37 -8.02 -11.67
CA ASP A 55 -11.70 -7.82 -11.10
C ASP A 55 -12.72 -7.20 -12.10
N ASN A 56 -12.65 -7.59 -13.36
CA ASN A 56 -13.61 -7.19 -14.39
C ASN A 56 -14.80 -8.16 -14.50
N GLY A 57 -14.77 -9.24 -13.74
CA GLY A 57 -15.84 -10.24 -13.67
C GLY A 57 -17.02 -9.81 -12.77
N LYS A 58 -17.86 -10.78 -12.43
CA LYS A 58 -19.03 -10.56 -11.57
C LYS A 58 -18.66 -10.52 -10.08
N ASN A 59 -17.54 -11.12 -9.71
CA ASN A 59 -17.09 -11.25 -8.32
C ASN A 59 -16.06 -10.19 -8.01
N ALA A 60 -16.34 -9.35 -7.02
CA ALA A 60 -15.38 -8.37 -6.55
C ALA A 60 -14.19 -9.06 -5.85
N PHE A 61 -12.99 -8.55 -6.08
CA PHE A 61 -11.74 -9.00 -5.48
C PHE A 61 -11.27 -10.41 -5.86
N GLU A 62 -11.88 -11.10 -6.80
CA GLU A 62 -11.50 -12.48 -7.15
C GLU A 62 -10.06 -12.54 -7.66
N ASP A 63 -9.73 -11.70 -8.65
CA ASP A 63 -8.36 -11.63 -9.19
C ASP A 63 -7.39 -10.99 -8.19
N THR A 64 -7.85 -9.95 -7.47
CA THR A 64 -7.05 -9.28 -6.42
C THR A 64 -6.66 -10.27 -5.31
N ILE A 65 -7.55 -11.18 -4.89
CA ILE A 65 -7.23 -12.24 -3.94
C ILE A 65 -6.12 -13.14 -4.50
N GLY A 66 -6.30 -13.62 -5.74
CA GLY A 66 -5.33 -14.50 -6.39
C GLY A 66 -3.94 -13.88 -6.50
N ILE A 67 -3.86 -12.60 -6.87
CA ILE A 67 -2.59 -11.87 -6.91
C ILE A 67 -2.01 -11.71 -5.50
N THR A 68 -2.83 -11.22 -4.56
CA THR A 68 -2.39 -10.90 -3.20
C THR A 68 -1.78 -12.12 -2.49
N GLN A 69 -2.35 -13.30 -2.65
CA GLN A 69 -1.83 -14.54 -2.05
C GLN A 69 -0.42 -14.94 -2.53
N ASN A 70 0.03 -14.38 -3.65
CA ASN A 70 1.35 -14.63 -4.23
C ASN A 70 2.34 -13.48 -3.97
N LEU A 71 1.99 -12.50 -3.15
CA LEU A 71 2.86 -11.39 -2.78
C LEU A 71 3.59 -11.66 -1.47
N ASP A 72 4.84 -11.25 -1.38
CA ASP A 72 5.63 -11.27 -0.14
C ASP A 72 5.23 -10.16 0.82
N LEU A 73 4.74 -9.05 0.27
CA LEU A 73 4.37 -7.85 1.03
C LEU A 73 3.33 -7.03 0.28
N VAL A 74 2.35 -6.52 1.00
CA VAL A 74 1.43 -5.48 0.52
C VAL A 74 1.71 -4.17 1.26
N ILE A 75 1.89 -3.07 0.52
CA ILE A 75 2.01 -1.71 1.06
C ILE A 75 0.81 -0.90 0.57
N SER A 76 -0.01 -0.40 1.47
CA SER A 76 -1.27 0.27 1.11
C SER A 76 -1.65 1.37 2.09
N SER A 77 -2.43 2.33 1.62
CA SER A 77 -3.19 3.25 2.47
C SER A 77 -4.42 2.55 3.07
N ASP A 78 -5.13 3.21 3.98
CA ASP A 78 -6.32 2.67 4.66
C ASP A 78 -7.51 2.55 3.70
N THR A 79 -7.59 1.42 3.02
CA THR A 79 -8.62 1.03 2.05
C THR A 79 -9.11 -0.41 2.36
N SER A 80 -9.83 -1.03 1.43
CA SER A 80 -10.22 -2.44 1.54
C SER A 80 -9.04 -3.41 1.41
N LEU A 81 -8.02 -3.05 0.63
CA LEU A 81 -6.89 -3.92 0.31
C LEU A 81 -6.10 -4.39 1.54
N PRO A 82 -5.70 -3.54 2.51
CA PRO A 82 -4.97 -4.02 3.68
C PRO A 82 -5.80 -4.96 4.57
N HIS A 83 -7.12 -4.80 4.62
CA HIS A 83 -7.98 -5.76 5.31
C HIS A 83 -8.01 -7.10 4.59
N LEU A 84 -8.11 -7.08 3.27
CA LEU A 84 -8.08 -8.28 2.44
C LEU A 84 -6.76 -9.02 2.60
N SER A 85 -5.63 -8.34 2.38
CA SER A 85 -4.29 -8.95 2.47
C SER A 85 -4.00 -9.51 3.86
N ALA A 86 -4.38 -8.78 4.91
CA ALA A 86 -4.22 -9.22 6.29
C ALA A 86 -5.05 -10.47 6.60
N THR A 87 -6.29 -10.54 6.11
CA THR A 87 -7.17 -11.72 6.25
C THR A 87 -6.61 -12.94 5.53
N LEU A 88 -5.91 -12.73 4.41
CA LEU A 88 -5.21 -13.78 3.66
C LEU A 88 -3.87 -14.20 4.31
N GLY A 89 -3.47 -13.58 5.42
CA GLY A 89 -2.21 -13.86 6.10
C GLY A 89 -0.98 -13.25 5.43
N VAL A 90 -1.16 -12.36 4.46
CA VAL A 90 -0.05 -11.71 3.76
C VAL A 90 0.49 -10.56 4.60
N LYS A 91 1.82 -10.49 4.73
CA LYS A 91 2.49 -9.37 5.40
C LYS A 91 2.03 -8.04 4.80
N THR A 92 1.57 -7.13 5.64
CA THR A 92 0.95 -5.88 5.19
C THR A 92 1.52 -4.69 5.95
N TRP A 93 1.96 -3.69 5.21
CA TRP A 93 2.39 -2.40 5.74
C TRP A 93 1.34 -1.36 5.41
N LEU A 94 0.67 -0.88 6.45
CA LEU A 94 -0.42 0.08 6.35
C LEU A 94 0.09 1.48 6.61
N LEU A 95 -0.02 2.33 5.60
CA LEU A 95 0.39 3.73 5.64
C LEU A 95 -0.82 4.58 6.06
N LEU A 96 -0.73 5.21 7.22
CA LEU A 96 -1.80 5.94 7.87
C LEU A 96 -1.58 7.45 7.83
N PRO A 97 -2.63 8.24 7.62
CA PRO A 97 -2.56 9.69 7.76
C PRO A 97 -2.31 10.09 9.22
N TYR A 98 -2.03 11.36 9.46
CA TYR A 98 -1.86 11.95 10.79
C TYR A 98 -3.06 11.69 11.71
N SER A 99 -4.27 11.80 11.17
CA SER A 99 -5.52 11.45 11.86
C SER A 99 -6.14 10.23 11.19
N PRO A 100 -5.76 9.02 11.59
CA PRO A 100 -6.26 7.78 11.01
C PRO A 100 -7.67 7.45 11.51
N ASP A 101 -8.28 6.44 10.91
CA ASP A 101 -9.50 5.84 11.45
C ASP A 101 -9.25 5.26 12.85
N TRP A 102 -10.26 5.32 13.72
CA TRP A 102 -10.21 4.88 15.12
C TRP A 102 -9.71 3.43 15.28
N ARG A 103 -9.95 2.57 14.29
CA ARG A 103 -9.52 1.16 14.30
C ARG A 103 -8.01 0.98 14.44
N TRP A 104 -7.23 1.98 14.02
CA TRP A 104 -5.78 1.87 13.99
C TRP A 104 -5.09 2.48 15.23
N PHE A 105 -5.87 3.07 16.14
CA PHE A 105 -5.36 3.75 17.32
C PHE A 105 -4.27 4.80 17.01
N LEU A 106 -3.77 5.53 17.98
CA LEU A 106 -2.76 6.54 17.73
C LEU A 106 -1.33 6.08 18.05
N GLU A 107 -1.18 5.16 18.99
CA GLU A 107 0.15 4.82 19.54
C GLU A 107 0.67 3.45 19.12
N LEU A 108 -0.14 2.63 18.48
CA LEU A 108 0.24 1.30 18.10
C LEU A 108 1.13 1.29 16.84
N LYS A 109 2.16 0.46 16.86
CA LYS A 109 3.02 0.17 15.69
C LYS A 109 2.57 -1.04 14.90
N ASN A 110 1.79 -1.91 15.51
CA ASN A 110 1.20 -3.09 14.87
C ASN A 110 -0.31 -3.06 15.06
N SER A 111 -1.03 -3.69 14.14
CA SER A 111 -2.47 -3.80 14.23
C SER A 111 -2.87 -4.72 15.40
N PRO A 112 -3.88 -4.33 16.23
CA PRO A 112 -4.43 -5.24 17.22
C PRO A 112 -5.41 -6.26 16.62
N TRP A 113 -5.80 -6.07 15.35
CA TRP A 113 -6.78 -6.90 14.65
C TRP A 113 -6.16 -7.97 13.78
N TYR A 114 -4.93 -7.72 13.30
CA TYR A 114 -4.24 -8.57 12.32
C TYR A 114 -2.78 -8.75 12.72
N GLU A 115 -2.34 -9.98 12.85
CA GLU A 115 -1.00 -10.32 13.33
C GLU A 115 0.12 -9.79 12.40
N HIS A 116 -0.11 -9.78 11.09
CA HIS A 116 0.91 -9.47 10.10
C HIS A 116 0.81 -8.05 9.53
N VAL A 117 0.15 -7.12 10.26
CA VAL A 117 -0.02 -5.74 9.82
C VAL A 117 0.82 -4.79 10.66
N LYS A 118 1.82 -4.17 10.03
CA LYS A 118 2.62 -3.08 10.60
C LYS A 118 2.06 -1.73 10.20
N LEU A 119 1.98 -0.82 11.15
CA LEU A 119 1.41 0.52 10.99
C LEU A 119 2.52 1.57 10.85
N TYR A 120 2.44 2.37 9.79
CA TYR A 120 3.28 3.53 9.54
C TYR A 120 2.40 4.76 9.52
N ARG A 121 2.58 5.69 10.44
CA ARG A 121 1.70 6.84 10.63
C ARG A 121 2.43 8.14 10.40
N GLN A 122 1.76 9.11 9.75
CA GLN A 122 2.26 10.47 9.63
C GLN A 122 2.45 11.10 11.03
N GLU A 123 3.61 11.69 11.24
CA GLU A 123 3.90 12.49 12.45
C GLU A 123 3.41 13.93 12.32
N GLU A 124 3.22 14.40 11.08
CA GLU A 124 2.70 15.71 10.75
C GLU A 124 1.70 15.61 9.58
N PHE A 125 0.69 16.48 9.61
CA PHE A 125 -0.36 16.49 8.60
C PHE A 125 0.18 16.68 7.17
N ASN A 126 -0.26 15.82 6.26
CA ASN A 126 0.15 15.80 4.84
C ASN A 126 1.66 15.61 4.57
N LYS A 127 2.44 15.13 5.55
CA LYS A 127 3.86 14.83 5.35
C LYS A 127 4.09 13.32 5.24
N TRP A 128 4.24 12.84 4.02
CA TRP A 128 4.52 11.44 3.72
C TRP A 128 6.02 11.11 3.66
N ASP A 129 6.89 12.13 3.54
CA ASP A 129 8.33 11.94 3.34
C ASP A 129 8.98 11.07 4.43
N SER A 130 8.75 11.42 5.69
CA SER A 130 9.31 10.67 6.83
C SER A 130 8.86 9.22 6.88
N ILE A 131 7.58 8.97 6.53
CA ILE A 131 7.05 7.61 6.44
C ILE A 131 7.81 6.81 5.38
N PHE A 132 7.94 7.36 4.17
CA PHE A 132 8.59 6.66 3.07
C PHE A 132 10.09 6.44 3.29
N ASP A 133 10.75 7.28 4.07
CA ASP A 133 12.14 7.04 4.48
C ASP A 133 12.24 5.84 5.43
N ILE A 134 11.31 5.71 6.38
CA ILE A 134 11.24 4.56 7.29
C ILE A 134 10.84 3.30 6.51
N VAL A 135 9.82 3.37 5.68
CA VAL A 135 9.36 2.25 4.85
C VAL A 135 10.46 1.74 3.95
N LYS A 136 11.22 2.65 3.30
CA LYS A 136 12.36 2.26 2.46
C LYS A 136 13.43 1.51 3.26
N LYS A 137 13.79 2.02 4.45
CA LYS A 137 14.76 1.36 5.33
C LYS A 137 14.30 -0.04 5.74
N ASP A 138 13.04 -0.16 6.15
CA ASP A 138 12.47 -1.43 6.56
C ASP A 138 12.37 -2.41 5.40
N LEU A 139 12.06 -1.92 4.19
CA LEU A 139 12.01 -2.76 3.00
C LEU A 139 13.40 -3.31 2.61
N VAL A 140 14.44 -2.48 2.73
CA VAL A 140 15.83 -2.94 2.53
C VAL A 140 16.21 -4.00 3.57
N ASN A 141 15.82 -3.83 4.81
CA ASN A 141 16.08 -4.85 5.84
C ASN A 141 15.36 -6.16 5.52
N LEU A 142 14.08 -6.08 5.13
CA LEU A 142 13.25 -7.25 4.83
C LEU A 142 13.82 -8.11 3.69
N ILE A 143 14.39 -7.50 2.66
CA ILE A 143 14.98 -8.25 1.52
C ILE A 143 16.36 -8.84 1.83
N ASN A 144 16.97 -8.46 2.94
CA ASN A 144 18.28 -8.95 3.37
C ASN A 144 18.17 -10.01 4.50
N GLU A 145 16.95 -10.30 4.99
CA GLU A 145 16.64 -11.41 5.89
C GLU A 145 16.56 -12.75 5.15
#